data_3985ab24f8c51ecf7f9093d04bff305b
#
_entry.id   3985ab24f8c51ecf7f9093d04bff305b
#
_cell.length_a   1.000
_cell.length_b   1.000
_cell.length_c   1.000
_cell.angle_alpha   90.00
_cell.angle_beta   90.00
_cell.angle_gamma   90.00
#
_symmetry.space_group_name_H-M   'P 1'
#
loop_
_entity.id
_entity.type
_entity.pdbx_description
1 polymer ?
#
loop_
_entity_poly.entity_id
_entity_poly.type
_entity_poly.pdbx_seq_one_letter_code
_entity_poly.pdbx_strand_id
1 'polypeptide(L)'
;MACLKHYLYNKFVNNLIVLNQNDNVGVSQFIIPEKTKIKGHDISTIDPIPFGHKVCLKSINKGDPIIKYDQIIGFALNDIKPGEHVHSHNLEFREFKRDFKISNKKNIIEEKADTFFNGILRDNGDVATRNYIGIVSTVNCSATVTKMIVEKIKYSNILKEYPNIDGIVPITHSTGCGMNTVSEGMQIFQRTIDGFKNHPNFSHVFVIGLGCECAQVSLFDESLKKHNRIHFLTIQDEGGTKKIVEKVFSQIKNLLNEANDIERTSQPVSHLTLALQCGGSDGYSGITANPALGVAADLIVKKGGSSILSETPEIYGAEHLLINRANSKETADKLIKRIEWWRHYTSINNSSMDNNPAPGNKKGGLTTILEKSLGAVAKGGNSILQDVLNYAEPLKNKGFNFMDSPGYDPVSVTGQVASGANVICFTTGRGSCFGCKPVPSLKLSTNTAMYEKMTEDMDINCGTIAEGSEKVEEVGQKIFELIVNTASGNKSKSEINGYGDEEFNPWQVGVVM
;
A
#
# COMPACT_ATOMS: atom_id res chain seq x y z
N MET A 1 -16.84 -26.36 29.61
CA MET A 1 -16.72 -25.74 28.26
C MET A 1 -18.03 -25.15 27.72
N ALA A 2 -19.20 -25.77 27.85
CA ALA A 2 -20.47 -25.21 27.41
C ALA A 2 -20.89 -23.93 28.14
N CYS A 3 -20.65 -23.84 29.45
CA CYS A 3 -21.00 -22.69 30.28
C CYS A 3 -20.17 -21.42 29.98
N LEU A 4 -18.88 -21.60 29.65
CA LEU A 4 -18.01 -20.47 29.22
C LEU A 4 -18.38 -19.92 27.84
N LYS A 5 -18.77 -20.83 26.90
CA LYS A 5 -19.26 -20.41 25.57
C LYS A 5 -20.57 -19.62 25.68
N HIS A 6 -21.46 -20.01 26.59
CA HIS A 6 -22.74 -19.34 26.78
C HIS A 6 -22.55 -17.97 27.48
N TYR A 7 -21.60 -17.85 28.41
CA TYR A 7 -21.26 -16.61 29.10
C TYR A 7 -20.58 -15.60 28.18
N LEU A 8 -19.67 -16.05 27.34
CA LEU A 8 -19.04 -15.23 26.30
C LEU A 8 -20.07 -14.81 25.23
N TYR A 9 -20.93 -15.73 24.80
CA TYR A 9 -22.00 -15.47 23.85
C TYR A 9 -22.94 -14.34 24.31
N ASN A 10 -23.40 -14.38 25.57
CA ASN A 10 -24.30 -13.35 26.14
C ASN A 10 -23.60 -11.98 26.37
N LYS A 11 -22.28 -11.93 26.50
CA LYS A 11 -21.54 -10.67 26.71
C LYS A 11 -21.28 -9.94 25.40
N PHE A 12 -21.27 -10.66 24.27
CA PHE A 12 -20.83 -10.16 22.97
C PHE A 12 -21.96 -9.94 21.93
N VAL A 13 -23.14 -10.50 22.10
CA VAL A 13 -24.23 -10.49 21.12
C VAL A 13 -24.89 -9.12 20.89
N ASN A 14 -24.46 -8.06 21.54
CA ASN A 14 -25.21 -6.80 21.61
C ASN A 14 -24.50 -5.55 21.10
N ASN A 15 -23.32 -5.63 20.48
CA ASN A 15 -22.59 -4.45 20.07
C ASN A 15 -22.52 -4.32 18.54
N LEU A 16 -23.21 -3.33 18.01
CA LEU A 16 -23.01 -2.80 16.67
C LEU A 16 -22.08 -1.59 16.75
N ILE A 17 -21.25 -1.44 15.75
CA ILE A 17 -20.50 -0.22 15.51
C ILE A 17 -21.36 0.67 14.60
N VAL A 18 -21.79 1.80 15.13
CA VAL A 18 -22.44 2.90 14.40
C VAL A 18 -21.50 4.08 14.47
N LEU A 19 -21.08 4.59 13.32
CA LEU A 19 -19.98 5.55 13.22
C LEU A 19 -20.46 7.01 13.21
N ASN A 20 -21.70 7.24 12.75
CA ASN A 20 -22.33 8.54 12.73
C ASN A 20 -23.83 8.41 13.02
N GLN A 21 -24.43 9.44 13.61
CA GLN A 21 -25.88 9.50 13.88
C GLN A 21 -26.75 9.46 12.61
N ASN A 22 -26.18 9.87 11.47
CA ASN A 22 -26.86 9.86 10.18
C ASN A 22 -26.82 8.48 9.52
N ASP A 23 -25.97 7.56 10.00
CA ASP A 23 -25.88 6.21 9.45
C ASP A 23 -27.22 5.49 9.57
N ASN A 24 -27.64 4.83 8.51
CA ASN A 24 -28.83 3.98 8.50
C ASN A 24 -28.50 2.48 8.53
N VAL A 25 -27.20 2.16 8.65
CA VAL A 25 -26.69 0.81 8.89
C VAL A 25 -25.68 0.79 10.03
N GLY A 26 -25.57 -0.34 10.75
CA GLY A 26 -24.52 -0.62 11.74
C GLY A 26 -23.71 -1.83 11.35
N VAL A 27 -22.42 -1.89 11.74
CA VAL A 27 -21.52 -3.00 11.46
C VAL A 27 -21.48 -3.96 12.65
N SER A 28 -21.68 -5.25 12.39
CA SER A 28 -21.69 -6.29 13.43
C SER A 28 -20.27 -6.60 13.91
N GLN A 29 -20.07 -6.62 15.22
CA GLN A 29 -18.80 -7.03 15.84
C GLN A 29 -18.65 -8.56 15.94
N PHE A 30 -19.76 -9.29 15.82
CA PHE A 30 -19.84 -10.75 15.93
C PHE A 30 -20.88 -11.28 14.96
N ILE A 31 -20.95 -12.59 14.78
CA ILE A 31 -22.08 -13.22 14.09
C ILE A 31 -23.33 -13.01 14.96
N ILE A 32 -24.34 -12.33 14.42
CA ILE A 32 -25.61 -12.10 15.10
C ILE A 32 -26.65 -13.05 14.50
N PRO A 33 -27.20 -14.01 15.26
CA PRO A 33 -28.29 -14.87 14.79
C PRO A 33 -29.55 -14.08 14.42
N GLU A 34 -30.41 -14.67 13.60
CA GLU A 34 -31.77 -14.15 13.36
C GLU A 34 -32.57 -14.00 14.68
N LYS A 35 -33.57 -13.12 14.71
CA LYS A 35 -34.45 -12.87 15.86
C LYS A 35 -33.70 -12.44 17.14
N THR A 36 -32.48 -11.92 17.01
CA THR A 36 -31.68 -11.42 18.13
C THR A 36 -31.95 -9.94 18.32
N LYS A 37 -32.37 -9.53 19.54
CA LYS A 37 -32.56 -8.12 19.88
C LYS A 37 -31.22 -7.40 19.96
N ILE A 38 -31.10 -6.27 19.23
CA ILE A 38 -29.89 -5.44 19.20
C ILE A 38 -29.93 -4.46 20.37
N LYS A 39 -28.92 -4.51 21.25
CA LYS A 39 -28.83 -3.65 22.42
C LYS A 39 -28.66 -2.18 22.01
N GLY A 40 -29.44 -1.30 22.65
CA GLY A 40 -29.41 0.13 22.34
C GLY A 40 -30.26 0.54 21.14
N HIS A 41 -30.87 -0.43 20.44
CA HIS A 41 -31.81 -0.20 19.36
C HIS A 41 -33.08 -1.02 19.60
N ASP A 42 -34.25 -0.46 19.30
CA ASP A 42 -35.52 -1.21 19.38
C ASP A 42 -35.75 -2.06 18.08
N ILE A 43 -34.74 -2.88 17.77
CA ILE A 43 -34.67 -3.68 16.54
C ILE A 43 -34.28 -5.12 16.90
N SER A 44 -34.86 -6.08 16.23
CA SER A 44 -34.40 -7.48 16.21
C SER A 44 -33.96 -7.86 14.80
N THR A 45 -32.90 -8.64 14.69
CA THR A 45 -32.43 -9.13 13.39
C THR A 45 -33.49 -10.00 12.72
N ILE A 46 -33.71 -9.76 11.43
CA ILE A 46 -34.59 -10.56 10.56
C ILE A 46 -33.77 -11.69 9.94
N ASP A 47 -32.54 -11.36 9.51
CA ASP A 47 -31.58 -12.30 8.95
C ASP A 47 -30.41 -12.55 9.91
N PRO A 48 -29.68 -13.66 9.80
CA PRO A 48 -28.40 -13.79 10.46
C PRO A 48 -27.39 -12.80 9.85
N ILE A 49 -26.68 -12.03 10.69
CA ILE A 49 -25.71 -11.03 10.26
C ILE A 49 -24.30 -11.60 10.47
N PRO A 50 -23.51 -11.85 9.41
CA PRO A 50 -22.14 -12.29 9.55
C PRO A 50 -21.23 -11.23 10.21
N PHE A 51 -20.10 -11.68 10.77
CA PHE A 51 -19.06 -10.82 11.31
C PHE A 51 -18.59 -9.77 10.28
N GLY A 52 -18.54 -8.50 10.66
CA GLY A 52 -18.12 -7.38 9.82
C GLY A 52 -19.15 -6.93 8.77
N HIS A 53 -20.33 -7.59 8.72
CA HIS A 53 -21.41 -7.21 7.82
C HIS A 53 -22.33 -6.15 8.44
N LYS A 54 -23.19 -5.58 7.58
CA LYS A 54 -24.09 -4.48 7.95
C LYS A 54 -25.49 -4.98 8.26
N VAL A 55 -26.12 -4.39 9.27
CA VAL A 55 -27.55 -4.53 9.59
C VAL A 55 -28.24 -3.20 9.40
N CYS A 56 -29.45 -3.23 8.85
CA CYS A 56 -30.30 -2.05 8.68
C CYS A 56 -30.81 -1.54 10.04
N LEU A 57 -30.63 -0.24 10.30
CA LEU A 57 -31.07 0.42 11.55
C LEU A 57 -32.37 1.21 11.40
N LYS A 58 -32.66 1.71 10.20
CA LYS A 58 -33.83 2.54 9.86
C LYS A 58 -34.41 2.05 8.55
N SER A 59 -35.74 2.07 8.38
CA SER A 59 -36.36 1.71 7.10
C SER A 59 -35.77 2.51 5.95
N ILE A 60 -35.39 1.83 4.86
CA ILE A 60 -34.80 2.39 3.65
C ILE A 60 -35.69 1.96 2.49
N ASN A 61 -36.25 2.92 1.73
CA ASN A 61 -37.08 2.59 0.58
C ASN A 61 -36.21 2.27 -0.64
N LYS A 62 -36.76 1.54 -1.58
CA LYS A 62 -36.13 1.28 -2.87
C LYS A 62 -35.63 2.58 -3.52
N GLY A 63 -34.36 2.60 -3.89
CA GLY A 63 -33.73 3.76 -4.53
C GLY A 63 -33.14 4.79 -3.57
N ASP A 64 -33.45 4.70 -2.26
CA ASP A 64 -32.86 5.58 -1.24
C ASP A 64 -31.38 5.25 -0.98
N PRO A 65 -30.58 6.23 -0.53
CA PRO A 65 -29.17 6.03 -0.21
C PRO A 65 -28.98 5.19 1.06
N ILE A 66 -28.02 4.27 1.01
CA ILE A 66 -27.51 3.57 2.19
C ILE A 66 -26.30 4.35 2.70
N ILE A 67 -26.34 4.74 3.97
CA ILE A 67 -25.38 5.67 4.58
C ILE A 67 -24.55 4.96 5.65
N LYS A 68 -23.23 5.06 5.53
CA LYS A 68 -22.21 4.65 6.50
C LYS A 68 -21.08 5.70 6.48
N TYR A 69 -20.51 6.02 7.62
CA TYR A 69 -19.51 7.11 7.76
C TYR A 69 -20.07 8.52 7.43
N ASP A 70 -21.36 8.74 7.60
CA ASP A 70 -22.05 9.95 7.11
C ASP A 70 -21.89 10.14 5.58
N GLN A 71 -21.70 9.05 4.84
CA GLN A 71 -21.47 9.03 3.41
C GLN A 71 -22.33 7.95 2.73
N ILE A 72 -22.69 8.20 1.48
CA ILE A 72 -23.41 7.23 0.65
C ILE A 72 -22.45 6.10 0.27
N ILE A 73 -22.80 4.87 0.64
CA ILE A 73 -22.06 3.65 0.28
C ILE A 73 -22.75 2.84 -0.84
N GLY A 74 -23.94 3.22 -1.24
CA GLY A 74 -24.74 2.60 -2.29
C GLY A 74 -26.21 3.00 -2.19
N PHE A 75 -27.04 2.37 -2.99
CA PHE A 75 -28.48 2.63 -3.07
C PHE A 75 -29.26 1.33 -2.92
N ALA A 76 -30.42 1.41 -2.28
CA ALA A 76 -31.27 0.24 -2.05
C ALA A 76 -31.91 -0.29 -3.34
N LEU A 77 -31.76 -1.58 -3.63
CA LEU A 77 -32.39 -2.25 -4.76
C LEU A 77 -33.89 -2.51 -4.55
N ASN A 78 -34.30 -2.65 -3.32
CA ASN A 78 -35.65 -2.88 -2.82
C ASN A 78 -35.80 -2.23 -1.46
N ASP A 79 -37.02 -2.20 -0.91
CA ASP A 79 -37.26 -1.74 0.46
C ASP A 79 -36.49 -2.65 1.44
N ILE A 80 -35.79 -2.03 2.42
CA ILE A 80 -35.02 -2.72 3.44
C ILE A 80 -35.56 -2.32 4.83
N LYS A 81 -35.92 -3.32 5.61
CA LYS A 81 -36.49 -3.13 6.95
C LYS A 81 -35.40 -3.12 8.03
N PRO A 82 -35.63 -2.44 9.17
CA PRO A 82 -34.74 -2.53 10.31
C PRO A 82 -34.55 -4.01 10.74
N GLY A 83 -33.30 -4.39 10.95
CA GLY A 83 -32.92 -5.77 11.29
C GLY A 83 -32.54 -6.66 10.09
N GLU A 84 -32.77 -6.23 8.87
CA GLU A 84 -32.33 -6.97 7.69
C GLU A 84 -30.84 -6.84 7.44
N HIS A 85 -30.23 -7.89 6.90
CA HIS A 85 -28.85 -7.91 6.43
C HIS A 85 -28.71 -7.03 5.20
N VAL A 86 -27.78 -6.04 5.23
CA VAL A 86 -27.51 -5.14 4.10
C VAL A 86 -26.23 -5.58 3.39
N HIS A 87 -26.38 -6.04 2.15
CA HIS A 87 -25.27 -6.52 1.33
C HIS A 87 -25.60 -6.44 -0.17
N SER A 88 -24.76 -6.99 -1.04
CA SER A 88 -24.91 -6.93 -2.51
C SER A 88 -26.22 -7.53 -3.07
N HIS A 89 -27.05 -8.21 -2.27
CA HIS A 89 -28.37 -8.70 -2.69
C HIS A 89 -29.45 -7.62 -2.63
N ASN A 90 -29.25 -6.56 -1.84
CA ASN A 90 -30.20 -5.45 -1.67
C ASN A 90 -29.55 -4.05 -1.72
N LEU A 91 -28.27 -3.97 -2.08
CA LEU A 91 -27.51 -2.74 -2.25
C LEU A 91 -26.74 -2.75 -3.56
N GLU A 92 -26.82 -1.65 -4.34
CA GLU A 92 -26.11 -1.49 -5.59
C GLU A 92 -25.28 -0.21 -5.65
N PHE A 93 -24.30 -0.18 -6.55
CA PHE A 93 -23.59 1.01 -6.95
C PHE A 93 -24.44 1.83 -7.94
N ARG A 94 -24.46 3.15 -7.73
CA ARG A 94 -24.94 4.14 -8.72
C ARG A 94 -24.02 5.34 -8.71
N GLU A 95 -23.76 5.91 -9.88
CA GLU A 95 -23.07 7.19 -9.98
C GLU A 95 -23.97 8.32 -9.46
N PHE A 96 -23.39 9.26 -8.74
CA PHE A 96 -24.05 10.50 -8.31
C PHE A 96 -23.04 11.65 -8.23
N LYS A 97 -23.51 12.87 -8.38
CA LYS A 97 -22.67 14.07 -8.31
C LYS A 97 -22.34 14.39 -6.85
N ARG A 98 -21.09 14.75 -6.60
CA ARG A 98 -20.61 15.29 -5.33
C ARG A 98 -20.03 16.69 -5.57
N ASP A 99 -20.30 17.59 -4.62
CA ASP A 99 -19.68 18.91 -4.63
C ASP A 99 -18.34 18.86 -3.89
N PHE A 100 -17.33 19.56 -4.43
CA PHE A 100 -16.05 19.69 -3.75
C PHE A 100 -15.77 21.17 -3.48
N LYS A 101 -15.15 21.44 -2.33
CA LYS A 101 -14.68 22.76 -1.94
C LYS A 101 -13.21 22.67 -1.59
N ILE A 102 -12.36 23.32 -2.39
CA ILE A 102 -10.91 23.34 -2.12
C ILE A 102 -10.66 24.15 -0.84
N SER A 103 -9.90 23.56 0.07
CA SER A 103 -9.51 24.19 1.33
C SER A 103 -8.23 25.02 1.13
N ASN A 104 -8.17 26.20 1.74
CA ASN A 104 -6.95 27.01 1.79
C ASN A 104 -6.10 26.73 3.05
N LYS A 105 -6.27 25.58 3.68
CA LYS A 105 -5.50 25.20 4.87
C LYS A 105 -4.06 24.87 4.50
N LYS A 106 -3.12 25.07 5.43
CA LYS A 106 -1.72 24.66 5.32
C LYS A 106 -1.42 23.60 6.36
N ASN A 107 -0.52 22.66 6.05
CA ASN A 107 0.00 21.73 7.05
C ASN A 107 0.74 22.49 8.13
N ILE A 108 0.56 22.04 9.38
CA ILE A 108 1.41 22.46 10.49
C ILE A 108 2.57 21.46 10.55
N ILE A 109 3.76 21.91 10.14
CA ILE A 109 5.00 21.15 10.29
C ILE A 109 5.68 21.65 11.54
N GLU A 110 6.12 20.76 12.42
CA GLU A 110 6.94 21.13 13.58
C GLU A 110 8.32 21.56 13.09
N GLU A 111 8.76 22.77 13.46
CA GLU A 111 10.03 23.36 13.00
C GLU A 111 11.26 22.64 13.56
N LYS A 112 11.12 21.91 14.68
CA LYS A 112 12.22 21.14 15.28
C LYS A 112 12.01 19.64 15.07
N ALA A 113 13.02 18.98 14.51
CA ALA A 113 13.10 17.54 14.53
C ALA A 113 13.25 17.08 16.00
N ASP A 114 12.21 16.42 16.53
CA ASP A 114 12.16 15.91 17.90
C ASP A 114 12.15 14.38 17.95
N THR A 115 12.00 13.74 16.78
CA THR A 115 11.93 12.30 16.63
C THR A 115 12.92 11.83 15.58
N PHE A 116 13.70 10.82 15.94
CA PHE A 116 14.81 10.30 15.15
C PHE A 116 14.70 8.78 14.99
N PHE A 117 15.31 8.26 13.95
CA PHE A 117 15.54 6.85 13.74
C PHE A 117 17.00 6.57 13.37
N ASN A 118 17.48 5.33 13.58
CA ASN A 118 18.83 4.95 13.21
C ASN A 118 18.89 4.58 11.73
N GLY A 119 19.10 5.56 10.85
CA GLY A 119 19.19 5.42 9.41
C GLY A 119 20.63 5.28 8.91
N ILE A 120 20.77 4.89 7.64
CA ILE A 120 22.06 4.82 6.95
C ILE A 120 22.17 6.03 6.03
N LEU A 121 23.08 6.95 6.34
CA LEU A 121 23.33 8.12 5.50
C LEU A 121 24.18 7.70 4.29
N ARG A 122 23.71 7.98 3.10
CA ARG A 122 24.45 7.76 1.84
C ARG A 122 25.25 9.02 1.45
N ASP A 123 26.28 8.85 0.63
CA ASP A 123 27.18 9.95 0.19
C ASP A 123 26.45 11.08 -0.53
N ASN A 124 25.33 10.78 -1.16
CA ASN A 124 24.49 11.78 -1.85
C ASN A 124 23.51 12.53 -0.91
N GLY A 125 23.55 12.24 0.39
CA GLY A 125 22.67 12.82 1.41
C GLY A 125 21.33 12.11 1.60
N ASP A 126 21.02 11.07 0.83
CA ASP A 126 19.83 10.25 1.04
C ASP A 126 19.99 9.38 2.29
N VAL A 127 18.88 9.06 2.95
CA VAL A 127 18.87 8.21 4.14
C VAL A 127 18.12 6.91 3.86
N ALA A 128 18.83 5.80 4.05
CA ALA A 128 18.31 4.47 3.87
C ALA A 128 17.81 3.83 5.17
N THR A 129 16.80 2.97 5.05
CA THR A 129 16.28 2.14 6.15
C THR A 129 16.83 0.71 6.10
N ARG A 130 17.41 0.32 4.94
CA ARG A 130 18.03 -1.01 4.69
C ARG A 130 19.28 -0.86 3.84
N ASN A 131 20.04 -1.95 3.74
CA ASN A 131 21.29 -2.02 2.99
C ASN A 131 21.35 -3.29 2.12
N TYR A 132 20.69 -3.28 0.98
CA TYR A 132 20.65 -4.39 0.04
C TYR A 132 21.64 -4.20 -1.12
N ILE A 133 21.96 -5.29 -1.83
CA ILE A 133 22.54 -5.28 -3.16
C ILE A 133 21.43 -5.65 -4.15
N GLY A 134 21.20 -4.82 -5.18
CA GLY A 134 20.15 -5.02 -6.17
C GLY A 134 20.70 -5.63 -7.46
N ILE A 135 20.00 -6.62 -8.03
CA ILE A 135 20.23 -7.12 -9.38
C ILE A 135 18.97 -6.86 -10.18
N VAL A 136 19.02 -5.90 -11.11
CA VAL A 136 17.84 -5.38 -11.83
C VAL A 136 17.89 -5.83 -13.28
N SER A 137 16.85 -6.49 -13.76
CA SER A 137 16.70 -6.80 -15.18
C SER A 137 16.07 -5.62 -15.95
N THR A 138 16.55 -5.31 -17.16
CA THR A 138 15.91 -4.33 -18.06
C THR A 138 14.85 -4.98 -18.94
N VAL A 139 14.88 -6.29 -19.05
CA VAL A 139 14.00 -7.06 -19.93
C VAL A 139 13.74 -8.45 -19.36
N ASN A 140 12.57 -9.03 -19.65
CA ASN A 140 12.24 -10.40 -19.24
C ASN A 140 13.33 -11.42 -19.63
N CYS A 141 13.98 -11.25 -20.78
CA CYS A 141 15.04 -12.15 -21.27
C CYS A 141 16.25 -12.23 -20.32
N SER A 142 16.53 -11.21 -19.52
CA SER A 142 17.60 -11.21 -18.50
C SER A 142 17.13 -11.68 -17.12
N ALA A 143 15.82 -11.89 -16.91
CA ALA A 143 15.27 -12.21 -15.58
C ALA A 143 15.84 -13.51 -14.98
N THR A 144 15.96 -14.58 -15.79
CA THR A 144 16.56 -15.84 -15.33
C THR A 144 18.02 -15.66 -14.92
N VAL A 145 18.79 -14.89 -15.69
CA VAL A 145 20.20 -14.60 -15.38
C VAL A 145 20.32 -13.81 -14.08
N THR A 146 19.45 -12.82 -13.88
CA THR A 146 19.33 -12.05 -12.64
C THR A 146 19.09 -12.97 -11.43
N LYS A 147 18.14 -13.90 -11.54
CA LYS A 147 17.87 -14.88 -10.48
C LYS A 147 19.05 -15.83 -10.24
N MET A 148 19.70 -16.32 -11.29
CA MET A 148 20.90 -17.18 -11.19
C MET A 148 22.06 -16.50 -10.43
N ILE A 149 22.28 -15.21 -10.65
CA ILE A 149 23.30 -14.43 -9.92
C ILE A 149 22.95 -14.39 -8.43
N VAL A 150 21.69 -14.04 -8.10
CA VAL A 150 21.22 -13.97 -6.70
C VAL A 150 21.33 -15.33 -6.01
N GLU A 151 20.88 -16.39 -6.65
CA GLU A 151 20.98 -17.76 -6.12
C GLU A 151 22.42 -18.17 -5.86
N LYS A 152 23.34 -17.88 -6.79
CA LYS A 152 24.76 -18.17 -6.63
C LYS A 152 25.35 -17.50 -5.40
N ILE A 153 24.99 -16.23 -5.12
CA ILE A 153 25.41 -15.51 -3.93
C ILE A 153 24.77 -16.15 -2.67
N LYS A 154 23.47 -16.43 -2.69
CA LYS A 154 22.77 -17.09 -1.56
C LYS A 154 23.38 -18.45 -1.23
N TYR A 155 23.63 -19.31 -2.22
CA TYR A 155 24.23 -20.63 -2.02
C TYR A 155 25.70 -20.60 -1.57
N SER A 156 26.46 -19.55 -1.95
CA SER A 156 27.84 -19.40 -1.48
C SER A 156 27.95 -19.09 0.02
N ASN A 157 26.87 -18.67 0.65
CA ASN A 157 26.80 -18.18 2.04
C ASN A 157 27.75 -17.03 2.37
N ILE A 158 28.34 -16.36 1.37
CA ILE A 158 29.36 -15.33 1.56
C ILE A 158 28.83 -14.15 2.39
N LEU A 159 27.54 -13.81 2.27
CA LEU A 159 26.94 -12.68 3.00
C LEU A 159 26.91 -12.87 4.53
N LYS A 160 27.12 -14.09 5.03
CA LYS A 160 27.19 -14.34 6.48
C LYS A 160 28.36 -13.62 7.16
N GLU A 161 29.41 -13.31 6.41
CA GLU A 161 30.59 -12.57 6.89
C GLU A 161 30.38 -11.04 6.90
N TYR A 162 29.23 -10.57 6.35
CA TYR A 162 28.93 -9.16 6.13
C TYR A 162 27.59 -8.75 6.78
N PRO A 163 27.54 -8.62 8.11
CA PRO A 163 26.29 -8.47 8.87
C PRO A 163 25.54 -7.16 8.61
N ASN A 164 26.18 -6.14 8.05
CA ASN A 164 25.54 -4.87 7.72
C ASN A 164 24.88 -4.88 6.33
N ILE A 165 24.97 -6.00 5.58
CA ILE A 165 24.27 -6.19 4.31
C ILE A 165 22.99 -7.00 4.58
N ASP A 166 21.82 -6.38 4.37
CA ASP A 166 20.50 -7.00 4.61
C ASP A 166 20.20 -8.17 3.63
N GLY A 167 20.90 -8.23 2.50
CA GLY A 167 20.78 -9.30 1.52
C GLY A 167 21.00 -8.86 0.07
N ILE A 168 20.69 -9.78 -0.85
CA ILE A 168 20.72 -9.54 -2.29
C ILE A 168 19.33 -9.77 -2.87
N VAL A 169 18.85 -8.85 -3.73
CA VAL A 169 17.47 -8.82 -4.22
C VAL A 169 17.43 -8.89 -5.74
N PRO A 170 16.72 -9.89 -6.34
CA PRO A 170 16.44 -9.90 -7.77
C PRO A 170 15.25 -8.97 -8.06
N ILE A 171 15.43 -7.99 -8.93
CA ILE A 171 14.35 -7.14 -9.45
C ILE A 171 14.06 -7.59 -10.87
N THR A 172 13.04 -8.43 -11.02
CA THR A 172 12.69 -9.07 -12.30
C THR A 172 11.23 -8.79 -12.68
N HIS A 173 10.95 -8.74 -13.97
CA HIS A 173 9.63 -8.46 -14.52
C HIS A 173 9.42 -9.15 -15.87
N SER A 174 8.23 -9.05 -16.45
CA SER A 174 7.82 -9.71 -17.70
C SER A 174 7.80 -8.79 -18.92
N THR A 175 8.34 -7.58 -18.85
CA THR A 175 8.30 -6.56 -19.91
C THR A 175 9.70 -6.15 -20.39
N GLY A 176 9.86 -5.02 -21.08
CA GLY A 176 11.14 -4.46 -21.56
C GLY A 176 11.42 -4.72 -23.03
N CYS A 177 10.68 -5.64 -23.67
CA CYS A 177 10.76 -5.89 -25.12
C CYS A 177 9.38 -5.77 -25.77
N GLY A 178 9.32 -5.52 -27.06
CA GLY A 178 8.07 -5.34 -27.80
C GLY A 178 7.28 -4.08 -27.42
N MET A 179 7.88 -3.16 -26.70
CA MET A 179 7.27 -1.89 -26.29
C MET A 179 7.56 -0.79 -27.31
N ASN A 180 6.60 0.10 -27.51
CA ASN A 180 6.87 1.34 -28.27
C ASN A 180 7.74 2.28 -27.42
N THR A 181 8.93 2.63 -27.93
CA THR A 181 9.97 3.40 -27.20
C THR A 181 9.56 4.82 -26.80
N VAL A 182 8.52 5.40 -27.44
CA VAL A 182 8.00 6.74 -27.13
C VAL A 182 6.64 6.72 -26.42
N SER A 183 6.16 5.52 -26.06
CA SER A 183 4.84 5.35 -25.43
C SER A 183 4.83 5.75 -23.95
N GLU A 184 3.63 6.03 -23.41
CA GLU A 184 3.42 6.20 -21.98
C GLU A 184 3.88 4.98 -21.17
N GLY A 185 3.66 3.75 -21.70
CA GLY A 185 4.11 2.51 -21.06
C GLY A 185 5.64 2.45 -20.92
N MET A 186 6.40 2.88 -21.92
CA MET A 186 7.86 2.97 -21.82
C MET A 186 8.30 4.03 -20.79
N GLN A 187 7.65 5.18 -20.76
CA GLN A 187 7.96 6.23 -19.78
C GLN A 187 7.67 5.77 -18.33
N ILE A 188 6.56 5.05 -18.11
CA ILE A 188 6.23 4.42 -16.84
C ILE A 188 7.30 3.42 -16.45
N PHE A 189 7.66 2.52 -17.36
CA PHE A 189 8.67 1.50 -17.13
C PHE A 189 10.04 2.11 -16.81
N GLN A 190 10.46 3.10 -17.58
CA GLN A 190 11.73 3.81 -17.37
C GLN A 190 11.76 4.46 -15.97
N ARG A 191 10.73 5.23 -15.60
CA ARG A 191 10.64 5.83 -14.25
C ARG A 191 10.70 4.77 -13.14
N THR A 192 10.07 3.62 -13.36
CA THR A 192 10.04 2.53 -12.36
C THR A 192 11.43 1.93 -12.15
N ILE A 193 12.14 1.60 -13.22
CA ILE A 193 13.53 1.09 -13.13
C ILE A 193 14.47 2.15 -12.56
N ASP A 194 14.33 3.41 -12.98
CA ASP A 194 15.12 4.53 -12.46
C ASP A 194 14.91 4.74 -10.95
N GLY A 195 13.67 4.66 -10.48
CA GLY A 195 13.36 4.76 -9.05
C GLY A 195 13.99 3.64 -8.23
N PHE A 196 13.91 2.40 -8.70
CA PHE A 196 14.52 1.25 -8.02
C PHE A 196 16.05 1.30 -8.05
N LYS A 197 16.68 1.51 -9.21
CA LYS A 197 18.16 1.54 -9.28
C LYS A 197 18.78 2.65 -8.44
N ASN A 198 18.05 3.76 -8.24
CA ASN A 198 18.51 4.89 -7.44
C ASN A 198 18.05 4.82 -5.97
N HIS A 199 17.25 3.81 -5.59
CA HIS A 199 16.69 3.73 -4.25
C HIS A 199 17.79 3.65 -3.17
N PRO A 200 17.72 4.46 -2.08
CA PRO A 200 18.79 4.53 -1.07
C PRO A 200 19.00 3.21 -0.31
N ASN A 201 18.00 2.33 -0.27
CA ASN A 201 18.13 1.02 0.37
C ASN A 201 19.04 0.03 -0.39
N PHE A 202 19.52 0.39 -1.58
CA PHE A 202 20.58 -0.35 -2.25
C PHE A 202 21.94 0.33 -2.02
N SER A 203 22.94 -0.43 -1.55
CA SER A 203 24.34 -0.01 -1.56
C SER A 203 24.89 -0.02 -2.98
N HIS A 204 24.66 -1.12 -3.70
CA HIS A 204 25.07 -1.32 -5.09
C HIS A 204 23.94 -1.92 -5.91
N VAL A 205 23.88 -1.57 -7.19
CA VAL A 205 22.90 -2.11 -8.13
C VAL A 205 23.60 -2.56 -9.42
N PHE A 206 23.29 -3.79 -9.85
CA PHE A 206 23.71 -4.34 -11.13
C PHE A 206 22.53 -4.38 -12.08
N VAL A 207 22.56 -3.59 -13.14
CA VAL A 207 21.52 -3.53 -14.16
C VAL A 207 21.92 -4.45 -15.31
N ILE A 208 21.10 -5.49 -15.55
CA ILE A 208 21.40 -6.58 -16.49
C ILE A 208 20.44 -6.53 -17.67
N GLY A 209 20.98 -6.22 -18.85
CA GLY A 209 20.27 -6.30 -20.13
C GLY A 209 20.60 -7.57 -20.92
N LEU A 210 19.80 -7.85 -21.97
CA LEU A 210 20.14 -8.87 -22.96
C LEU A 210 21.07 -8.30 -24.04
N GLY A 211 20.68 -7.15 -24.63
CA GLY A 211 21.45 -6.44 -25.69
C GLY A 211 20.64 -6.08 -26.93
N CYS A 212 19.45 -6.67 -27.15
CA CYS A 212 18.61 -6.39 -28.32
C CYS A 212 17.19 -5.94 -27.97
N GLU A 213 16.90 -5.70 -26.70
CA GLU A 213 15.61 -5.22 -26.18
C GLU A 213 15.33 -3.75 -26.53
N CYS A 214 14.05 -3.36 -26.50
CA CYS A 214 13.66 -1.95 -26.65
C CYS A 214 14.13 -1.09 -25.47
N ALA A 215 14.08 -1.65 -24.25
CA ALA A 215 14.54 -1.00 -23.03
C ALA A 215 16.03 -1.31 -22.77
N GLN A 216 16.89 -0.92 -23.71
CA GLN A 216 18.34 -1.17 -23.61
C GLN A 216 18.95 -0.51 -22.36
N VAL A 217 20.04 -1.10 -21.88
CA VAL A 217 20.80 -0.60 -20.72
C VAL A 217 21.18 0.87 -20.89
N SER A 218 21.53 1.31 -22.10
CA SER A 218 21.85 2.70 -22.41
C SER A 218 20.73 3.70 -22.12
N LEU A 219 19.45 3.25 -22.14
CA LEU A 219 18.30 4.10 -21.80
C LEU A 219 18.33 4.56 -20.33
N PHE A 220 19.00 3.78 -19.48
CA PHE A 220 19.10 4.02 -18.05
C PHE A 220 20.42 4.68 -17.62
N ASP A 221 21.34 4.89 -18.58
CA ASP A 221 22.72 5.33 -18.31
C ASP A 221 22.89 6.86 -18.27
N GLU A 222 22.00 7.63 -18.89
CA GLU A 222 22.15 9.10 -18.99
C GLU A 222 22.12 9.84 -17.64
N SER A 223 21.51 9.25 -16.61
CA SER A 223 21.46 9.82 -15.24
C SER A 223 22.71 9.51 -14.40
N LEU A 224 23.67 8.75 -14.90
CA LEU A 224 24.64 7.97 -14.14
C LEU A 224 25.99 8.61 -13.92
N LYS A 225 26.26 9.77 -14.46
CA LYS A 225 27.57 10.44 -14.30
C LYS A 225 27.89 10.83 -12.84
N LYS A 226 27.09 10.39 -11.87
CA LYS A 226 27.24 10.81 -10.45
C LYS A 226 27.46 9.69 -9.42
N HIS A 227 27.25 8.39 -9.72
CA HIS A 227 27.33 7.37 -8.67
C HIS A 227 28.09 6.11 -9.10
N ASN A 228 29.22 5.80 -8.44
CA ASN A 228 30.01 4.58 -8.63
C ASN A 228 29.29 3.28 -8.20
N ARG A 229 28.06 3.38 -7.67
CA ARG A 229 27.31 2.24 -7.09
C ARG A 229 26.42 1.49 -8.10
N ILE A 230 26.30 1.96 -9.35
CA ILE A 230 25.45 1.32 -10.35
C ILE A 230 26.33 0.75 -11.48
N HIS A 231 26.17 -0.54 -11.75
CA HIS A 231 26.97 -1.30 -12.70
C HIS A 231 26.06 -1.80 -13.83
N PHE A 232 26.46 -1.55 -15.08
CA PHE A 232 25.68 -1.95 -16.25
C PHE A 232 26.41 -3.05 -17.01
N LEU A 233 25.65 -4.13 -17.32
CA LEU A 233 26.17 -5.27 -18.07
C LEU A 233 25.11 -5.79 -19.04
N THR A 234 25.58 -6.28 -20.18
CA THR A 234 24.75 -6.85 -21.24
C THR A 234 25.17 -8.29 -21.49
N ILE A 235 24.22 -9.22 -21.46
CA ILE A 235 24.50 -10.67 -21.58
C ILE A 235 25.23 -10.99 -22.90
N GLN A 236 24.81 -10.35 -24.00
CA GLN A 236 25.39 -10.57 -25.32
C GLN A 236 26.84 -10.10 -25.37
N ASP A 237 27.15 -8.91 -24.84
CA ASP A 237 28.50 -8.34 -24.85
C ASP A 237 29.46 -9.11 -23.95
N GLU A 238 28.95 -9.66 -22.84
CA GLU A 238 29.75 -10.47 -21.92
C GLU A 238 29.97 -11.91 -22.41
N GLY A 239 29.43 -12.26 -23.56
CA GLY A 239 29.62 -13.57 -24.20
C GLY A 239 28.80 -14.70 -23.58
N GLY A 240 27.63 -14.35 -23.01
CA GLY A 240 26.57 -15.27 -22.62
C GLY A 240 26.43 -15.53 -21.14
N THR A 241 25.40 -16.31 -20.79
CA THR A 241 24.88 -16.50 -19.42
C THR A 241 25.95 -16.90 -18.41
N LYS A 242 26.76 -17.92 -18.68
CA LYS A 242 27.75 -18.40 -17.69
C LYS A 242 28.80 -17.33 -17.38
N LYS A 243 29.27 -16.63 -18.41
CA LYS A 243 30.30 -15.59 -18.23
C LYS A 243 29.81 -14.41 -17.42
N ILE A 244 28.61 -13.90 -17.72
CA ILE A 244 28.07 -12.76 -16.98
C ILE A 244 27.76 -13.12 -15.52
N VAL A 245 27.24 -14.35 -15.23
CA VAL A 245 27.00 -14.81 -13.86
C VAL A 245 28.30 -14.85 -13.06
N GLU A 246 29.41 -15.41 -13.64
CA GLU A 246 30.71 -15.45 -12.98
C GLU A 246 31.30 -14.04 -12.79
N LYS A 247 31.18 -13.18 -13.80
CA LYS A 247 31.68 -11.80 -13.73
C LYS A 247 30.97 -11.00 -12.63
N VAL A 248 29.64 -11.01 -12.60
CA VAL A 248 28.87 -10.27 -11.58
C VAL A 248 29.13 -10.84 -10.20
N PHE A 249 29.19 -12.18 -10.05
CA PHE A 249 29.56 -12.81 -8.79
C PHE A 249 30.92 -12.31 -8.27
N SER A 250 31.95 -12.26 -9.14
CA SER A 250 33.29 -11.77 -8.79
C SER A 250 33.27 -10.28 -8.44
N GLN A 251 32.53 -9.45 -9.20
CA GLN A 251 32.38 -8.03 -8.90
C GLN A 251 31.74 -7.80 -7.53
N ILE A 252 30.63 -8.51 -7.24
CA ILE A 252 29.96 -8.42 -5.93
C ILE A 252 30.91 -8.78 -4.81
N LYS A 253 31.68 -9.87 -4.92
CA LYS A 253 32.67 -10.25 -3.90
C LYS A 253 33.65 -9.12 -3.58
N ASN A 254 34.10 -8.40 -4.61
CA ASN A 254 35.05 -7.30 -4.43
C ASN A 254 34.44 -6.08 -3.75
N LEU A 255 33.11 -5.91 -3.83
CA LEU A 255 32.36 -4.77 -3.27
C LEU A 255 31.83 -5.04 -1.86
N LEU A 256 31.87 -6.31 -1.36
CA LEU A 256 31.22 -6.65 -0.08
C LEU A 256 31.82 -5.88 1.10
N ASN A 257 33.14 -5.65 1.13
CA ASN A 257 33.76 -4.87 2.19
C ASN A 257 33.24 -3.44 2.22
N GLU A 258 33.20 -2.78 1.06
CA GLU A 258 32.68 -1.41 0.91
C GLU A 258 31.18 -1.36 1.27
N ALA A 259 30.36 -2.28 0.74
CA ALA A 259 28.94 -2.35 1.02
C ALA A 259 28.63 -2.63 2.52
N ASN A 260 29.52 -3.30 3.23
CA ASN A 260 29.38 -3.61 4.64
C ASN A 260 29.94 -2.52 5.56
N ASP A 261 30.80 -1.65 5.05
CA ASP A 261 31.41 -0.54 5.82
C ASP A 261 30.44 0.65 5.94
N ILE A 262 29.38 0.41 6.69
CA ILE A 262 28.33 1.38 6.95
C ILE A 262 27.94 1.38 8.42
N GLU A 263 27.58 2.54 8.94
CA GLU A 263 27.01 2.70 10.27
C GLU A 263 25.59 3.30 10.21
N ARG A 264 24.74 2.85 11.13
CA ARG A 264 23.45 3.52 11.37
C ARG A 264 23.66 4.69 12.31
N THR A 265 23.21 5.87 11.89
CA THR A 265 23.31 7.10 12.64
C THR A 265 21.93 7.71 12.89
N SER A 266 21.84 8.55 13.93
CA SER A 266 20.57 9.22 14.27
C SER A 266 20.17 10.19 13.16
N GLN A 267 19.05 9.89 12.50
CA GLN A 267 18.49 10.66 11.39
C GLN A 267 17.07 11.14 11.73
N PRO A 268 16.67 12.36 11.39
CA PRO A 268 15.32 12.83 11.67
C PRO A 268 14.26 12.08 10.84
N VAL A 269 13.09 11.88 11.42
CA VAL A 269 11.91 11.25 10.77
C VAL A 269 11.53 11.96 9.46
N SER A 270 11.96 13.19 9.25
CA SER A 270 11.76 13.93 8.00
C SER A 270 12.37 13.26 6.75
N HIS A 271 13.23 12.25 6.90
CA HIS A 271 13.74 11.40 5.82
C HIS A 271 12.87 10.18 5.53
N LEU A 272 11.82 9.94 6.32
CA LEU A 272 10.89 8.84 6.05
C LEU A 272 9.84 9.24 5.02
N THR A 273 9.61 8.33 4.08
CA THR A 273 8.49 8.36 3.13
C THR A 273 7.71 7.06 3.28
N LEU A 274 6.49 7.17 3.81
CA LEU A 274 5.62 6.05 4.13
C LEU A 274 4.71 5.71 2.97
N ALA A 275 4.79 4.49 2.43
CA ALA A 275 3.80 3.95 1.50
C ALA A 275 2.57 3.45 2.25
N LEU A 276 1.38 3.87 1.82
CA LEU A 276 0.09 3.54 2.41
C LEU A 276 -0.66 2.57 1.50
N GLN A 277 -0.73 1.30 1.88
CA GLN A 277 -1.29 0.23 1.07
C GLN A 277 -2.36 -0.58 1.80
N CYS A 278 -3.26 -1.22 1.07
CA CYS A 278 -4.17 -2.23 1.62
C CYS A 278 -4.44 -3.35 0.62
N GLY A 279 -4.61 -4.56 1.15
CA GLY A 279 -5.02 -5.72 0.36
C GLY A 279 -5.84 -6.69 1.21
N GLY A 280 -6.80 -7.41 0.60
CA GLY A 280 -7.71 -8.25 1.36
C GLY A 280 -8.58 -7.47 2.35
N SER A 281 -9.05 -6.28 1.98
CA SER A 281 -9.88 -5.40 2.81
C SER A 281 -11.22 -6.04 3.19
N ASP A 282 -11.74 -5.71 4.36
CA ASP A 282 -13.00 -6.17 4.95
C ASP A 282 -13.85 -5.01 5.49
N GLY A 283 -14.99 -5.33 6.13
CA GLY A 283 -15.90 -4.34 6.73
C GLY A 283 -15.28 -3.48 7.83
N TYR A 284 -14.19 -3.94 8.45
CA TYR A 284 -13.46 -3.22 9.49
C TYR A 284 -12.33 -2.34 8.97
N SER A 285 -11.85 -2.54 7.74
CA SER A 285 -10.71 -1.80 7.21
C SER A 285 -10.82 -0.29 7.38
N GLY A 286 -11.99 0.28 7.07
CA GLY A 286 -12.26 1.72 7.23
C GLY A 286 -12.65 2.15 8.66
N ILE A 287 -12.70 1.23 9.63
CA ILE A 287 -13.07 1.49 11.02
C ILE A 287 -11.85 1.42 11.94
N THR A 288 -10.91 0.53 11.64
CA THR A 288 -9.77 0.19 12.52
C THR A 288 -8.43 0.53 11.89
N ALA A 289 -7.85 -0.39 11.10
CA ALA A 289 -6.47 -0.28 10.63
C ALA A 289 -6.24 0.92 9.71
N ASN A 290 -7.16 1.24 8.79
CA ASN A 290 -6.96 2.36 7.86
C ASN A 290 -6.96 3.72 8.57
N PRO A 291 -7.93 4.08 9.45
CA PRO A 291 -7.85 5.33 10.19
C PRO A 291 -6.68 5.36 11.19
N ALA A 292 -6.30 4.25 11.82
CA ALA A 292 -5.13 4.20 12.69
C ALA A 292 -3.82 4.43 11.90
N LEU A 293 -3.70 3.84 10.69
CA LEU A 293 -2.60 4.14 9.78
C LEU A 293 -2.62 5.61 9.34
N GLY A 294 -3.81 6.19 9.14
CA GLY A 294 -3.98 7.61 8.85
C GLY A 294 -3.42 8.52 9.94
N VAL A 295 -3.62 8.17 11.22
CA VAL A 295 -2.99 8.89 12.34
C VAL A 295 -1.47 8.79 12.29
N ALA A 296 -0.92 7.60 12.03
CA ALA A 296 0.54 7.42 11.89
C ALA A 296 1.10 8.21 10.70
N ALA A 297 0.38 8.25 9.57
CA ALA A 297 0.74 9.06 8.40
C ALA A 297 0.77 10.56 8.73
N ASP A 298 -0.24 11.06 9.46
CA ASP A 298 -0.28 12.45 9.94
C ASP A 298 0.90 12.77 10.87
N LEU A 299 1.29 11.84 11.75
CA LEU A 299 2.45 12.01 12.63
C LEU A 299 3.76 12.09 11.83
N ILE A 300 3.95 11.26 10.81
CA ILE A 300 5.10 11.33 9.89
C ILE A 300 5.14 12.70 9.19
N VAL A 301 4.02 13.14 8.63
CA VAL A 301 3.92 14.44 7.93
C VAL A 301 4.17 15.61 8.89
N LYS A 302 3.61 15.58 10.08
CA LYS A 302 3.81 16.62 11.11
C LYS A 302 5.27 16.77 11.49
N LYS A 303 6.06 15.69 11.46
CA LYS A 303 7.50 15.67 11.73
C LYS A 303 8.37 15.90 10.48
N GLY A 304 7.77 16.41 9.40
CA GLY A 304 8.46 16.79 8.16
C GLY A 304 8.76 15.64 7.21
N GLY A 305 8.29 14.42 7.49
CA GLY A 305 8.35 13.28 6.58
C GLY A 305 7.26 13.33 5.51
N SER A 306 7.14 12.24 4.76
CA SER A 306 6.16 12.14 3.68
C SER A 306 5.35 10.86 3.76
N SER A 307 4.14 10.87 3.17
CA SER A 307 3.34 9.68 2.95
C SER A 307 2.75 9.71 1.54
N ILE A 308 2.62 8.52 0.93
CA ILE A 308 2.08 8.34 -0.42
C ILE A 308 0.88 7.39 -0.34
N LEU A 309 -0.31 7.90 -0.63
CA LEU A 309 -1.49 7.09 -0.92
C LEU A 309 -1.56 6.87 -2.43
N SER A 310 -2.05 5.73 -2.88
CA SER A 310 -2.17 5.40 -4.29
C SER A 310 -3.46 4.64 -4.59
N GLU A 311 -3.55 4.02 -5.79
CA GLU A 311 -4.70 3.22 -6.25
C GLU A 311 -5.91 4.09 -6.62
N THR A 312 -5.79 4.80 -7.76
CA THR A 312 -6.85 5.71 -8.23
C THR A 312 -8.23 5.06 -8.33
N PRO A 313 -8.38 3.81 -8.80
CA PRO A 313 -9.68 3.12 -8.76
C PRO A 313 -10.23 2.92 -7.35
N GLU A 314 -9.37 2.84 -6.32
CA GLU A 314 -9.78 2.60 -4.94
C GLU A 314 -10.10 3.86 -4.12
N ILE A 315 -10.01 5.04 -4.74
CA ILE A 315 -10.54 6.29 -4.16
C ILE A 315 -11.79 6.78 -4.91
N TYR A 316 -12.23 6.06 -5.95
CA TYR A 316 -13.39 6.44 -6.76
C TYR A 316 -14.65 6.55 -5.92
N GLY A 317 -15.33 7.71 -6.03
CA GLY A 317 -16.49 8.05 -5.20
C GLY A 317 -16.15 8.58 -3.79
N ALA A 318 -14.86 8.60 -3.39
CA ALA A 318 -14.35 9.24 -2.18
C ALA A 318 -13.31 10.34 -2.48
N GLU A 319 -13.05 10.63 -3.76
CA GLU A 319 -12.07 11.62 -4.23
C GLU A 319 -12.31 13.02 -3.66
N HIS A 320 -13.56 13.38 -3.38
CA HIS A 320 -13.93 14.65 -2.77
C HIS A 320 -13.23 14.88 -1.42
N LEU A 321 -12.97 13.82 -0.65
CA LEU A 321 -12.27 13.90 0.64
C LEU A 321 -10.80 14.31 0.46
N LEU A 322 -10.17 13.95 -0.66
CA LEU A 322 -8.81 14.36 -1.02
C LEU A 322 -8.80 15.74 -1.68
N ILE A 323 -9.71 15.99 -2.62
CA ILE A 323 -9.86 17.28 -3.33
C ILE A 323 -10.11 18.41 -2.33
N ASN A 324 -10.99 18.21 -1.34
CA ASN A 324 -11.33 19.21 -0.33
C ASN A 324 -10.14 19.62 0.55
N ARG A 325 -9.07 18.84 0.59
CA ARG A 325 -7.84 19.13 1.33
C ARG A 325 -6.61 19.32 0.45
N ALA A 326 -6.79 19.51 -0.86
CA ALA A 326 -5.70 19.87 -1.77
C ALA A 326 -5.13 21.25 -1.40
N ASN A 327 -3.79 21.40 -1.48
CA ASN A 327 -3.09 22.64 -1.19
C ASN A 327 -3.36 23.75 -2.23
N SER A 328 -3.80 23.36 -3.42
CA SER A 328 -4.08 24.27 -4.54
C SER A 328 -5.13 23.69 -5.49
N LYS A 329 -5.69 24.57 -6.31
CA LYS A 329 -6.57 24.17 -7.41
C LYS A 329 -5.85 23.26 -8.41
N GLU A 330 -4.58 23.54 -8.69
CA GLU A 330 -3.78 22.73 -9.62
C GLU A 330 -3.67 21.28 -9.13
N THR A 331 -3.40 21.07 -7.84
CA THR A 331 -3.33 19.73 -7.23
C THR A 331 -4.70 19.03 -7.31
N ALA A 332 -5.79 19.74 -7.04
CA ALA A 332 -7.14 19.20 -7.18
C ALA A 332 -7.45 18.80 -8.63
N ASP A 333 -7.12 19.67 -9.60
CA ASP A 333 -7.35 19.41 -11.03
C ASP A 333 -6.52 18.22 -11.54
N LYS A 334 -5.28 18.01 -11.02
CA LYS A 334 -4.48 16.81 -11.33
C LYS A 334 -5.22 15.54 -10.89
N LEU A 335 -5.79 15.51 -9.68
CA LEU A 335 -6.53 14.33 -9.18
C LEU A 335 -7.78 14.06 -10.02
N ILE A 336 -8.56 15.10 -10.34
CA ILE A 336 -9.75 14.99 -11.18
C ILE A 336 -9.39 14.39 -12.54
N LYS A 337 -8.32 14.87 -13.18
CA LYS A 337 -7.84 14.33 -14.47
C LYS A 337 -7.49 12.84 -14.39
N ARG A 338 -6.92 12.37 -13.27
CA ARG A 338 -6.63 10.93 -13.09
C ARG A 338 -7.92 10.12 -12.98
N ILE A 339 -8.91 10.58 -12.22
CA ILE A 339 -10.22 9.92 -12.13
C ILE A 339 -10.89 9.85 -13.52
N GLU A 340 -10.87 10.95 -14.28
CA GLU A 340 -11.43 10.98 -15.65
C GLU A 340 -10.71 10.01 -16.58
N TRP A 341 -9.37 9.96 -16.51
CA TRP A 341 -8.58 9.00 -17.29
C TRP A 341 -8.99 7.55 -16.96
N TRP A 342 -9.14 7.19 -15.69
CA TRP A 342 -9.56 5.85 -15.27
C TRP A 342 -10.97 5.50 -15.71
N ARG A 343 -11.91 6.46 -15.65
CA ARG A 343 -13.27 6.26 -16.18
C ARG A 343 -13.25 5.96 -17.69
N HIS A 344 -12.46 6.70 -18.44
CA HIS A 344 -12.28 6.45 -19.87
C HIS A 344 -11.60 5.09 -20.11
N TYR A 345 -10.50 4.80 -19.41
CA TYR A 345 -9.73 3.57 -19.57
C TYR A 345 -10.56 2.32 -19.25
N THR A 346 -11.34 2.33 -18.17
CA THR A 346 -12.26 1.22 -17.88
C THR A 346 -13.35 1.07 -18.94
N SER A 347 -13.92 2.17 -19.42
CA SER A 347 -14.97 2.16 -20.45
C SER A 347 -14.48 1.54 -21.77
N ILE A 348 -13.30 1.93 -22.28
CA ILE A 348 -12.75 1.36 -23.53
C ILE A 348 -12.36 -0.12 -23.39
N ASN A 349 -12.15 -0.60 -22.18
CA ASN A 349 -11.88 -2.00 -21.87
C ASN A 349 -13.15 -2.79 -21.44
N ASN A 350 -14.35 -2.26 -21.70
CA ASN A 350 -15.63 -2.89 -21.34
C ASN A 350 -15.72 -3.26 -19.84
N SER A 351 -15.17 -2.44 -18.98
CA SER A 351 -15.16 -2.60 -17.53
C SER A 351 -15.80 -1.40 -16.84
N SER A 352 -15.93 -1.45 -15.52
CA SER A 352 -16.43 -0.35 -14.70
C SER A 352 -15.56 -0.14 -13.47
N MET A 353 -15.66 1.05 -12.87
CA MET A 353 -14.97 1.37 -11.61
C MET A 353 -15.47 0.52 -10.43
N ASP A 354 -16.70 -0.01 -10.48
CA ASP A 354 -17.26 -0.91 -9.45
C ASP A 354 -16.86 -2.39 -9.63
N ASN A 355 -15.91 -2.70 -10.51
CA ASN A 355 -15.32 -4.05 -10.58
C ASN A 355 -14.54 -4.43 -9.30
N ASN A 356 -14.15 -3.46 -8.50
CA ASN A 356 -13.64 -3.60 -7.14
C ASN A 356 -14.73 -3.09 -6.15
N PRO A 357 -15.13 -3.80 -5.07
CA PRO A 357 -14.43 -4.87 -4.32
C PRO A 357 -14.49 -6.27 -4.92
N ALA A 358 -13.40 -7.02 -4.75
CA ALA A 358 -13.31 -8.42 -5.15
C ALA A 358 -14.23 -9.33 -4.31
N PRO A 359 -14.54 -10.57 -4.77
CA PRO A 359 -15.40 -11.49 -4.02
C PRO A 359 -14.95 -11.73 -2.57
N GLY A 360 -13.64 -11.80 -2.31
CA GLY A 360 -13.09 -11.95 -0.95
C GLY A 360 -13.37 -10.74 -0.04
N ASN A 361 -13.37 -9.54 -0.58
CA ASN A 361 -13.73 -8.32 0.16
C ASN A 361 -15.23 -8.30 0.47
N LYS A 362 -16.09 -8.70 -0.49
CA LYS A 362 -17.54 -8.81 -0.28
C LYS A 362 -17.85 -9.85 0.79
N LYS A 363 -17.19 -11.01 0.79
CA LYS A 363 -17.28 -12.01 1.86
C LYS A 363 -16.84 -11.46 3.22
N GLY A 364 -15.99 -10.44 3.26
CA GLY A 364 -15.56 -9.72 4.46
C GLY A 364 -16.48 -8.57 4.88
N GLY A 365 -17.61 -8.36 4.22
CA GLY A 365 -18.64 -7.36 4.59
C GLY A 365 -18.66 -6.09 3.74
N LEU A 366 -17.69 -5.88 2.82
CA LEU A 366 -17.73 -4.76 1.86
C LEU A 366 -18.77 -5.02 0.75
N THR A 367 -19.32 -3.95 0.17
CA THR A 367 -20.38 -4.04 -0.85
C THR A 367 -20.00 -3.41 -2.18
N THR A 368 -19.83 -2.10 -2.23
CA THR A 368 -19.52 -1.34 -3.45
C THR A 368 -18.14 -0.70 -3.37
N ILE A 369 -17.70 -0.18 -4.52
CA ILE A 369 -16.49 0.65 -4.56
C ILE A 369 -16.62 1.91 -3.68
N LEU A 370 -17.83 2.49 -3.55
CA LEU A 370 -18.05 3.66 -2.70
C LEU A 370 -17.69 3.36 -1.25
N GLU A 371 -18.13 2.23 -0.69
CA GLU A 371 -17.79 1.82 0.67
C GLU A 371 -16.29 1.55 0.83
N LYS A 372 -15.69 0.82 -0.13
CA LYS A 372 -14.27 0.49 -0.10
C LYS A 372 -13.40 1.74 -0.16
N SER A 373 -13.73 2.67 -1.05
CA SER A 373 -12.97 3.91 -1.27
C SER A 373 -12.99 4.84 -0.05
N LEU A 374 -14.13 4.96 0.63
CA LEU A 374 -14.21 5.74 1.88
C LEU A 374 -13.26 5.19 2.95
N GLY A 375 -13.18 3.87 3.07
CA GLY A 375 -12.20 3.23 3.96
C GLY A 375 -10.76 3.38 3.48
N ALA A 376 -10.49 3.28 2.18
CA ALA A 376 -9.15 3.38 1.61
C ALA A 376 -8.54 4.78 1.80
N VAL A 377 -9.32 5.84 1.57
CA VAL A 377 -8.88 7.24 1.75
C VAL A 377 -8.47 7.54 3.19
N ALA A 378 -9.06 6.86 4.19
CA ALA A 378 -8.74 7.04 5.60
C ALA A 378 -7.26 6.74 5.93
N LYS A 379 -6.57 5.88 5.16
CA LYS A 379 -5.12 5.63 5.29
C LYS A 379 -4.27 6.91 5.15
N GLY A 380 -4.75 7.89 4.38
CA GLY A 380 -4.06 9.16 4.16
C GLY A 380 -4.26 10.20 5.27
N GLY A 381 -4.88 9.84 6.41
CA GLY A 381 -5.10 10.75 7.54
C GLY A 381 -5.86 12.02 7.16
N ASN A 382 -5.50 13.14 7.81
CA ASN A 382 -6.11 14.45 7.63
C ASN A 382 -5.15 15.52 7.05
N SER A 383 -3.91 15.16 6.79
CA SER A 383 -2.89 16.06 6.25
C SER A 383 -3.29 16.59 4.87
N ILE A 384 -2.82 17.79 4.55
CA ILE A 384 -3.10 18.46 3.28
C ILE A 384 -2.43 17.69 2.14
N LEU A 385 -3.18 17.45 1.07
CA LEU A 385 -2.67 16.85 -0.17
C LEU A 385 -1.72 17.85 -0.86
N GLN A 386 -0.43 17.53 -0.89
CA GLN A 386 0.62 18.40 -1.42
C GLN A 386 0.76 18.29 -2.94
N ASP A 387 0.66 17.08 -3.48
CA ASP A 387 0.76 16.85 -4.91
C ASP A 387 0.06 15.56 -5.33
N VAL A 388 -0.18 15.43 -6.64
CA VAL A 388 -0.66 14.22 -7.31
C VAL A 388 0.39 13.81 -8.33
N LEU A 389 1.08 12.71 -8.03
CA LEU A 389 2.16 12.15 -8.82
C LEU A 389 1.63 11.25 -9.95
N ASN A 390 2.31 11.24 -11.07
CA ASN A 390 2.20 10.15 -12.03
C ASN A 390 2.77 8.86 -11.41
N TYR A 391 2.44 7.71 -11.98
CA TYR A 391 3.01 6.43 -11.53
C TYR A 391 4.54 6.45 -11.54
N ALA A 392 5.15 6.06 -10.42
CA ALA A 392 6.60 6.03 -10.22
C ALA A 392 7.31 7.39 -10.41
N GLU A 393 6.60 8.50 -10.35
CA GLU A 393 7.22 9.83 -10.38
C GLU A 393 7.93 10.11 -9.04
N PRO A 394 9.20 10.54 -9.06
CA PRO A 394 9.92 10.86 -7.83
C PRO A 394 9.21 11.92 -7.00
N LEU A 395 9.13 11.69 -5.69
CA LEU A 395 8.56 12.64 -4.74
C LEU A 395 9.37 13.94 -4.72
N LYS A 396 8.72 15.09 -4.99
CA LYS A 396 9.34 16.42 -4.97
C LYS A 396 8.91 17.23 -3.76
N ASN A 397 7.65 17.09 -3.36
CA ASN A 397 7.02 17.86 -2.29
C ASN A 397 6.84 17.00 -1.05
N LYS A 398 7.46 17.37 0.08
CA LYS A 398 7.26 16.67 1.36
C LYS A 398 5.82 16.83 1.86
N GLY A 399 5.37 15.85 2.63
CA GLY A 399 4.03 15.81 3.20
C GLY A 399 3.19 14.68 2.62
N PHE A 400 1.87 14.81 2.68
CA PHE A 400 0.95 13.82 2.13
C PHE A 400 0.78 14.00 0.62
N ASN A 401 1.02 12.95 -0.15
CA ASN A 401 0.93 12.92 -1.60
C ASN A 401 0.02 11.78 -2.07
N PHE A 402 -0.55 11.92 -3.25
CA PHE A 402 -1.28 10.87 -3.94
C PHE A 402 -0.51 10.46 -5.20
N MET A 403 -0.37 9.16 -5.48
CA MET A 403 0.25 8.66 -6.71
C MET A 403 -0.79 7.88 -7.53
N ASP A 404 -0.88 8.19 -8.82
CA ASP A 404 -1.72 7.42 -9.74
C ASP A 404 -1.20 6.00 -9.90
N SER A 405 -2.05 5.01 -9.71
CA SER A 405 -1.77 3.59 -9.97
C SER A 405 -3.06 2.78 -10.10
N PRO A 406 -2.99 1.56 -10.70
CA PRO A 406 -4.10 0.62 -10.60
C PRO A 406 -4.33 0.15 -9.17
N GLY A 407 -5.53 -0.35 -8.87
CA GLY A 407 -5.90 -0.98 -7.60
C GLY A 407 -5.42 -2.44 -7.55
N TYR A 408 -4.10 -2.62 -7.55
CA TYR A 408 -3.43 -3.92 -7.49
C TYR A 408 -2.14 -3.79 -6.69
N ASP A 409 -2.09 -4.44 -5.53
CA ASP A 409 -1.09 -4.24 -4.49
C ASP A 409 0.37 -4.22 -4.99
N PRO A 410 0.88 -5.26 -5.73
CA PRO A 410 2.28 -5.27 -6.17
C PRO A 410 2.61 -4.12 -7.12
N VAL A 411 1.70 -3.81 -8.06
CA VAL A 411 1.90 -2.71 -9.02
C VAL A 411 1.90 -1.37 -8.29
N SER A 412 0.95 -1.16 -7.38
CA SER A 412 0.82 0.07 -6.62
C SER A 412 2.06 0.33 -5.75
N VAL A 413 2.49 -0.67 -4.97
CA VAL A 413 3.68 -0.55 -4.11
C VAL A 413 4.97 -0.39 -4.92
N THR A 414 5.12 -1.09 -6.06
CA THR A 414 6.26 -0.88 -6.97
C THR A 414 6.37 0.59 -7.37
N GLY A 415 5.26 1.24 -7.72
CA GLY A 415 5.23 2.67 -8.03
C GLY A 415 5.60 3.54 -6.83
N GLN A 416 5.06 3.24 -5.63
CA GLN A 416 5.36 4.00 -4.40
C GLN A 416 6.85 3.90 -4.01
N VAL A 417 7.45 2.72 -4.10
CA VAL A 417 8.89 2.51 -3.85
C VAL A 417 9.73 3.26 -4.88
N ALA A 418 9.38 3.17 -6.15
CA ALA A 418 10.05 3.93 -7.22
C ALA A 418 9.91 5.45 -7.02
N SER A 419 8.83 5.93 -6.40
CA SER A 419 8.63 7.34 -6.04
C SER A 419 9.43 7.78 -4.80
N GLY A 420 10.10 6.86 -4.10
CA GLY A 420 10.98 7.13 -2.95
C GLY A 420 10.44 6.67 -1.59
N ALA A 421 9.38 5.86 -1.54
CA ALA A 421 8.93 5.29 -0.27
C ALA A 421 9.98 4.33 0.32
N ASN A 422 10.33 4.51 1.60
CA ASN A 422 11.37 3.74 2.29
C ASN A 422 10.86 2.95 3.51
N VAL A 423 9.55 3.01 3.80
CA VAL A 423 8.78 2.11 4.68
C VAL A 423 7.40 1.89 4.08
N ILE A 424 6.87 0.67 4.15
CA ILE A 424 5.53 0.31 3.67
C ILE A 424 4.67 -0.12 4.86
N CYS A 425 3.45 0.41 4.95
CA CYS A 425 2.39 -0.11 5.82
C CYS A 425 1.25 -0.66 4.97
N PHE A 426 0.91 -1.93 5.21
CA PHE A 426 -0.07 -2.70 4.46
C PHE A 426 -1.18 -3.17 5.39
N THR A 427 -2.38 -2.60 5.25
CA THR A 427 -3.55 -3.00 6.05
C THR A 427 -4.28 -4.18 5.41
N THR A 428 -4.76 -5.12 6.21
CA THR A 428 -5.50 -6.29 5.73
C THR A 428 -6.51 -6.82 6.73
N GLY A 429 -7.69 -7.21 6.26
CA GLY A 429 -8.73 -7.85 7.07
C GLY A 429 -8.86 -9.35 6.82
N ARG A 430 -8.34 -9.81 5.65
CA ARG A 430 -8.40 -11.22 5.25
C ARG A 430 -7.07 -11.95 5.42
N GLY A 431 -6.00 -11.21 5.72
CA GLY A 431 -4.64 -11.70 5.81
C GLY A 431 -3.87 -11.55 4.50
N SER A 432 -2.55 -11.39 4.60
CA SER A 432 -1.64 -11.26 3.46
C SER A 432 -0.23 -11.69 3.83
N CYS A 433 0.49 -12.28 2.86
CA CYS A 433 1.92 -12.56 2.92
C CYS A 433 2.76 -11.51 2.16
N PHE A 434 2.23 -10.30 1.97
CA PHE A 434 2.88 -9.25 1.18
C PHE A 434 4.18 -8.76 1.80
N GLY A 435 5.19 -8.55 0.96
CA GLY A 435 6.43 -7.81 1.23
C GLY A 435 6.89 -7.17 -0.07
N CYS A 436 7.81 -6.21 -0.06
CA CYS A 436 8.37 -5.61 -1.29
C CYS A 436 9.78 -5.09 -1.03
N LYS A 437 10.78 -5.95 -1.22
CA LYS A 437 12.19 -5.54 -1.13
C LYS A 437 12.52 -4.53 -2.23
N PRO A 438 13.39 -3.53 -1.96
CA PRO A 438 14.28 -3.43 -0.79
C PRO A 438 13.67 -2.69 0.41
N VAL A 439 12.36 -2.49 0.46
CA VAL A 439 11.69 -1.67 1.49
C VAL A 439 11.03 -2.57 2.53
N PRO A 440 11.21 -2.31 3.85
CA PRO A 440 10.53 -3.07 4.90
C PRO A 440 9.02 -2.84 4.84
N SER A 441 8.25 -3.94 4.95
CA SER A 441 6.79 -3.94 4.84
C SER A 441 6.16 -4.41 6.14
N LEU A 442 5.40 -3.54 6.80
CA LEU A 442 4.62 -3.78 8.00
C LEU A 442 3.18 -4.15 7.67
N LYS A 443 2.66 -5.24 8.20
CA LYS A 443 1.27 -5.68 7.99
C LYS A 443 0.40 -5.41 9.22
N LEU A 444 -0.69 -4.67 9.00
CA LEU A 444 -1.62 -4.19 10.00
C LEU A 444 -2.95 -4.93 9.87
N SER A 445 -3.32 -5.69 10.89
CA SER A 445 -4.57 -6.43 10.93
C SER A 445 -5.75 -5.53 11.28
N THR A 446 -6.87 -5.65 10.56
CA THR A 446 -8.10 -4.89 10.85
C THR A 446 -8.93 -5.48 11.98
N ASN A 447 -8.75 -6.75 12.31
CA ASN A 447 -9.51 -7.47 13.32
C ASN A 447 -8.65 -8.49 14.07
N THR A 448 -8.97 -8.71 15.34
CA THR A 448 -8.20 -9.59 16.23
C THR A 448 -8.26 -11.05 15.81
N ALA A 449 -9.41 -11.54 15.33
CA ALA A 449 -9.56 -12.94 14.94
C ALA A 449 -8.61 -13.33 13.81
N MET A 450 -8.38 -12.43 12.83
CA MET A 450 -7.41 -12.64 11.77
C MET A 450 -5.98 -12.50 12.29
N TYR A 451 -5.72 -11.51 13.16
CA TYR A 451 -4.42 -11.35 13.79
C TYR A 451 -3.99 -12.61 14.54
N GLU A 452 -4.85 -13.18 15.38
CA GLU A 452 -4.58 -14.41 16.13
C GLU A 452 -4.34 -15.62 15.21
N LYS A 453 -5.06 -15.67 14.07
CA LYS A 453 -4.90 -16.75 13.08
C LYS A 453 -3.60 -16.66 12.31
N MET A 454 -3.07 -15.46 12.07
CA MET A 454 -1.89 -15.18 11.24
C MET A 454 -0.85 -14.35 12.00
N THR A 455 -0.58 -14.70 13.25
CA THR A 455 0.35 -13.95 14.11
C THR A 455 1.77 -13.91 13.57
N GLU A 456 2.19 -14.90 12.79
CA GLU A 456 3.52 -14.95 12.17
C GLU A 456 3.65 -13.98 10.99
N ASP A 457 2.52 -13.55 10.40
CA ASP A 457 2.50 -12.63 9.26
C ASP A 457 2.18 -11.20 9.64
N MET A 458 1.42 -10.96 10.73
CA MET A 458 0.90 -9.65 11.11
C MET A 458 1.77 -8.95 12.15
N ASP A 459 2.20 -7.72 11.89
CA ASP A 459 3.07 -6.96 12.79
C ASP A 459 2.30 -6.31 13.93
N ILE A 460 1.04 -5.88 13.70
CA ILE A 460 0.21 -5.21 14.72
C ILE A 460 -1.27 -5.56 14.58
N ASN A 461 -1.97 -5.67 15.73
CA ASN A 461 -3.41 -5.85 15.82
C ASN A 461 -4.11 -4.50 15.99
N CYS A 462 -4.89 -4.08 14.98
CA CYS A 462 -5.76 -2.90 15.07
C CYS A 462 -7.22 -3.27 15.43
N GLY A 463 -7.54 -4.57 15.56
CA GLY A 463 -8.87 -5.05 15.92
C GLY A 463 -9.33 -4.60 17.31
N THR A 464 -8.40 -4.30 18.20
CA THR A 464 -8.62 -3.72 19.53
C THR A 464 -9.46 -2.44 19.51
N ILE A 465 -9.41 -1.68 18.41
CA ILE A 465 -10.27 -0.50 18.19
C ILE A 465 -11.74 -0.91 18.09
N ALA A 466 -12.06 -1.93 17.32
CA ALA A 466 -13.43 -2.41 17.16
C ALA A 466 -13.96 -3.07 18.46
N GLU A 467 -13.07 -3.62 19.27
CA GLU A 467 -13.38 -4.19 20.61
C GLU A 467 -13.59 -3.11 21.67
N GLY A 468 -13.23 -1.85 21.38
CA GLY A 468 -13.34 -0.72 22.29
C GLY A 468 -12.30 -0.72 23.43
N SER A 469 -11.26 -1.54 23.32
CA SER A 469 -10.15 -1.60 24.29
C SER A 469 -9.08 -0.54 24.03
N GLU A 470 -8.98 -0.03 22.79
CA GLU A 470 -8.07 1.05 22.41
C GLU A 470 -8.75 2.04 21.45
N LYS A 471 -8.27 3.28 21.45
CA LYS A 471 -8.71 4.31 20.50
C LYS A 471 -7.88 4.27 19.22
N VAL A 472 -8.43 4.85 18.16
CA VAL A 472 -7.74 4.99 16.85
C VAL A 472 -6.40 5.72 17.01
N GLU A 473 -6.38 6.79 17.83
CA GLU A 473 -5.18 7.59 18.08
C GLU A 473 -4.08 6.80 18.82
N GLU A 474 -4.47 5.96 19.79
CA GLU A 474 -3.55 5.13 20.57
C GLU A 474 -2.89 4.06 19.69
N VAL A 475 -3.68 3.39 18.85
CA VAL A 475 -3.15 2.40 17.89
C VAL A 475 -2.35 3.09 16.79
N GLY A 476 -2.76 4.28 16.33
CA GLY A 476 -2.01 5.08 15.37
C GLY A 476 -0.64 5.50 15.90
N GLN A 477 -0.53 5.86 17.18
CA GLN A 477 0.75 6.14 17.84
C GLN A 477 1.64 4.88 17.88
N LYS A 478 1.08 3.71 18.20
CA LYS A 478 1.83 2.44 18.17
C LYS A 478 2.33 2.09 16.77
N ILE A 479 1.51 2.35 15.73
CA ILE A 479 1.95 2.16 14.33
C ILE A 479 3.10 3.10 14.01
N PHE A 480 3.04 4.36 14.41
CA PHE A 480 4.13 5.33 14.22
C PHE A 480 5.43 4.85 14.89
N GLU A 481 5.37 4.41 16.15
CA GLU A 481 6.54 3.87 16.88
C GLU A 481 7.10 2.63 16.19
N LEU A 482 6.24 1.74 15.69
CA LEU A 482 6.64 0.55 14.94
C LEU A 482 7.35 0.93 13.62
N ILE A 483 6.86 1.96 12.90
CA ILE A 483 7.51 2.51 11.70
C ILE A 483 8.91 3.00 12.02
N VAL A 484 9.08 3.81 13.08
CA VAL A 484 10.38 4.37 13.50
C VAL A 484 11.35 3.26 13.90
N ASN A 485 10.88 2.27 14.66
CA ASN A 485 11.68 1.11 15.06
C ASN A 485 12.12 0.26 13.86
N THR A 486 11.20 0.04 12.90
CA THR A 486 11.48 -0.70 11.66
C THR A 486 12.48 0.07 10.78
N ALA A 487 12.31 1.37 10.62
CA ALA A 487 13.26 2.22 9.92
C ALA A 487 14.67 2.21 10.57
N SER A 488 14.73 2.01 11.89
CA SER A 488 15.98 1.89 12.67
C SER A 488 16.69 0.53 12.51
N GLY A 489 16.16 -0.40 11.69
CA GLY A 489 16.78 -1.69 11.39
C GLY A 489 16.07 -2.90 12.00
N ASN A 490 15.05 -2.72 12.85
CA ASN A 490 14.25 -3.85 13.32
C ASN A 490 13.50 -4.49 12.14
N LYS A 491 13.55 -5.81 12.05
CA LYS A 491 12.93 -6.54 10.94
C LYS A 491 11.42 -6.65 11.13
N SER A 492 10.67 -6.36 10.08
CA SER A 492 9.25 -6.70 9.98
C SER A 492 9.06 -8.21 9.85
N LYS A 493 7.85 -8.70 10.11
CA LYS A 493 7.51 -10.12 9.90
C LYS A 493 7.64 -10.54 8.44
N SER A 494 7.38 -9.65 7.49
CA SER A 494 7.65 -9.91 6.07
C SER A 494 9.12 -10.22 5.80
N GLU A 495 10.03 -9.48 6.42
CA GLU A 495 11.49 -9.70 6.28
C GLU A 495 11.95 -10.96 7.01
N ILE A 496 11.42 -11.22 8.21
CA ILE A 496 11.71 -12.44 8.98
C ILE A 496 11.32 -13.69 8.20
N ASN A 497 10.15 -13.66 7.54
CA ASN A 497 9.62 -14.74 6.72
C ASN A 497 10.22 -14.80 5.31
N GLY A 498 11.05 -13.81 4.92
CA GLY A 498 11.74 -13.79 3.65
C GLY A 498 10.90 -13.36 2.45
N TYR A 499 9.74 -12.70 2.65
CA TYR A 499 8.88 -12.20 1.56
C TYR A 499 9.50 -11.03 0.80
N GLY A 500 9.00 -10.75 -0.41
CA GLY A 500 9.28 -9.52 -1.15
C GLY A 500 10.23 -9.65 -2.33
N ASP A 501 10.58 -10.88 -2.77
CA ASP A 501 11.44 -11.11 -3.93
C ASP A 501 10.66 -11.09 -5.27
N GLU A 502 9.32 -11.31 -5.26
CA GLU A 502 8.48 -11.47 -6.46
C GLU A 502 7.43 -10.37 -6.65
N GLU A 503 7.33 -9.40 -5.74
CA GLU A 503 6.31 -8.35 -5.77
C GLU A 503 6.67 -7.15 -6.65
N PHE A 504 7.90 -7.08 -7.18
CA PHE A 504 8.25 -6.04 -8.15
C PHE A 504 7.45 -6.25 -9.45
N ASN A 505 6.49 -5.36 -9.71
CA ASN A 505 5.58 -5.46 -10.84
C ASN A 505 5.30 -4.08 -11.45
N PRO A 506 6.06 -3.63 -12.45
CA PRO A 506 5.83 -2.37 -13.14
C PRO A 506 4.44 -2.32 -13.79
N TRP A 507 3.77 -1.17 -13.71
CA TRP A 507 2.48 -0.99 -14.39
C TRP A 507 2.65 -1.05 -15.91
N GLN A 508 1.96 -1.99 -16.54
CA GLN A 508 1.98 -2.18 -17.98
C GLN A 508 0.77 -1.50 -18.60
N VAL A 509 1.02 -0.45 -19.38
CA VAL A 509 0.03 0.29 -20.15
C VAL A 509 0.45 0.32 -21.62
N GLY A 510 -0.52 0.20 -22.52
CA GLY A 510 -0.30 0.29 -23.96
C GLY A 510 -0.17 -1.07 -24.64
N VAL A 511 0.38 -1.04 -25.85
CA VAL A 511 0.45 -2.18 -26.76
C VAL A 511 1.83 -2.81 -26.70
N VAL A 512 1.86 -4.14 -26.62
CA VAL A 512 3.04 -4.97 -26.85
C VAL A 512 2.94 -5.54 -28.27
N MET A 513 4.00 -5.37 -29.10
CA MET A 513 4.07 -5.78 -30.52
C MET A 513 5.12 -6.86 -30.72
#